data_c26140250ebb91d6aaff06e811ede4b8
#
_entry.id   c26140250ebb91d6aaff06e811ede4b8
#
_cell.length_a   1.000
_cell.length_b   1.000
_cell.length_c   1.000
_cell.angle_alpha   90.00
_cell.angle_beta   90.00
_cell.angle_gamma   90.00
#
_symmetry.space_group_name_H-M   'P 1'
#
loop_
_entity.id
_entity.type
_entity.pdbx_description
1 polymer ?
#
loop_
_entity_poly.entity_id
_entity_poly.type
_entity_poly.pdbx_seq_one_letter_code
_entity_poly.pdbx_strand_id
1 'polypeptide(L)' 'MTFLCNPDEMYHFCGEIVKFSADGEYKTDNSAIQEAMKAAGFKVKKAVKGE' A
#
# COMPACT_ATOMS: atom_id res chain seq x y z
N MET A 1 2.23 4.03 -6.47
CA MET A 1 1.26 2.93 -6.35
C MET A 1 0.55 3.01 -5.01
N THR A 2 -0.74 2.85 -5.01
CA THR A 2 -1.54 2.98 -3.81
C THR A 2 -2.17 1.64 -3.47
N PHE A 3 -1.97 1.20 -2.25
CA PHE A 3 -2.56 -0.05 -1.77
C PHE A 3 -3.78 0.23 -0.90
N LEU A 4 -4.71 -0.70 -0.90
CA LEU A 4 -5.94 -0.57 -0.15
C LEU A 4 -6.02 -1.63 0.94
N CYS A 5 -6.48 -1.21 2.10
CA CYS A 5 -6.64 -2.11 3.23
C CYS A 5 -7.63 -1.47 4.20
N ASN A 6 -7.77 -2.07 5.36
CA ASN A 6 -8.62 -1.47 6.38
C ASN A 6 -8.00 -0.16 6.87
N PRO A 7 -8.82 0.82 7.22
CA PRO A 7 -8.29 2.09 7.73
C PRO A 7 -7.49 1.87 9.00
N ASP A 8 -6.46 2.68 9.16
CA ASP A 8 -5.62 2.69 10.36
C ASP A 8 -4.89 1.39 10.63
N GLU A 9 -4.75 0.54 9.64
CA GLU A 9 -3.96 -0.67 9.78
C GLU A 9 -2.48 -0.35 9.64
N MET A 10 -1.66 -1.16 10.29
CA MET A 10 -0.23 -0.97 10.24
C MET A 10 0.47 -2.31 10.09
N TYR A 11 1.45 -2.36 9.20
CA TYR A 11 2.20 -3.57 8.91
C TYR A 11 3.67 -3.26 8.81
N HIS A 12 4.48 -4.30 8.80
CA HIS A 12 5.92 -4.15 8.62
C HIS A 12 6.35 -4.96 7.41
N PHE A 13 7.03 -4.30 6.49
CA PHE A 13 7.57 -4.96 5.30
C PHE A 13 8.99 -4.46 5.08
N CYS A 14 9.90 -5.38 4.82
CA CYS A 14 11.28 -5.04 4.48
C CYS A 14 11.90 -4.05 5.46
N GLY A 15 11.55 -4.18 6.74
CA GLY A 15 12.08 -3.28 7.74
C GLY A 15 11.43 -1.92 7.78
N GLU A 16 10.40 -1.72 6.98
CA GLU A 16 9.69 -0.44 6.91
C GLU A 16 8.31 -0.57 7.53
N ILE A 17 7.82 0.52 8.04
CA ILE A 17 6.47 0.55 8.59
C ILE A 17 5.51 1.02 7.52
N VAL A 18 4.49 0.21 7.29
CA VAL A 18 3.42 0.53 6.34
C VAL A 18 2.17 0.86 7.14
N LYS A 19 1.78 2.12 7.12
CA LYS A 19 0.62 2.55 7.87
C LYS A 19 -0.42 3.10 6.91
N PHE A 20 -1.61 2.53 6.98
CA PHE A 20 -2.70 2.95 6.12
C PHE A 20 -3.41 4.15 6.74
N SER A 21 -3.85 5.04 5.88
CA SER A 21 -4.54 6.26 6.32
C SER A 21 -5.95 5.92 6.80
N ALA A 22 -6.65 6.95 7.26
CA ALA A 22 -8.03 6.77 7.68
C ALA A 22 -8.92 6.32 6.53
N ASP A 23 -8.48 6.55 5.32
CA ASP A 23 -9.20 6.10 4.13
C ASP A 23 -8.86 4.67 3.75
N GLY A 24 -7.90 4.07 4.45
CA GLY A 24 -7.48 2.71 4.12
C GLY A 24 -6.56 2.65 2.92
N GLU A 25 -5.79 3.68 2.68
CA GLU A 25 -4.88 3.76 1.54
C GLU A 25 -3.45 3.96 2.01
N TYR A 26 -2.53 3.35 1.29
CA TYR A 26 -1.12 3.54 1.53
C TYR A 26 -0.42 3.75 0.20
N LYS A 27 0.26 4.86 0.08
CA LYS A 27 0.93 5.25 -1.15
C LYS A 27 2.43 5.09 -0.99
N THR A 28 3.06 4.41 -1.92
CA THR A 28 4.50 4.22 -1.84
C THR A 28 5.10 4.12 -3.24
N ASP A 29 6.33 4.59 -3.36
CA ASP A 29 7.11 4.45 -4.58
C ASP A 29 8.21 3.41 -4.42
N ASN A 30 8.34 2.80 -3.26
CA ASN A 30 9.38 1.83 -2.99
C ASN A 30 9.01 0.50 -3.61
N SER A 31 9.76 0.06 -4.62
CA SER A 31 9.42 -1.16 -5.33
C SER A 31 9.53 -2.39 -4.45
N ALA A 32 10.44 -2.41 -3.49
CA ALA A 32 10.56 -3.55 -2.58
C ALA A 32 9.28 -3.68 -1.74
N ILE A 33 8.78 -2.57 -1.24
CA ILE A 33 7.53 -2.56 -0.48
C ILE A 33 6.38 -2.97 -1.39
N GLN A 34 6.35 -2.45 -2.61
CA GLN A 34 5.28 -2.77 -3.54
C GLN A 34 5.21 -4.26 -3.81
N GLU A 35 6.35 -4.88 -4.04
CA GLU A 35 6.37 -6.31 -4.32
C GLU A 35 5.98 -7.12 -3.09
N ALA A 36 6.46 -6.72 -1.92
CA ALA A 36 6.11 -7.42 -0.70
C ALA A 36 4.61 -7.36 -0.44
N MET A 37 4.01 -6.20 -0.65
CA MET A 37 2.59 -6.05 -0.42
C MET A 37 1.76 -6.80 -1.45
N LYS A 38 2.21 -6.82 -2.69
CA LYS A 38 1.53 -7.60 -3.71
C LYS A 38 1.57 -9.09 -3.37
N ALA A 39 2.72 -9.56 -2.92
CA ALA A 39 2.87 -10.96 -2.54
C ALA A 39 1.99 -11.29 -1.35
N ALA A 40 1.76 -10.32 -0.47
CA ALA A 40 0.90 -10.53 0.69
C ALA A 40 -0.58 -10.53 0.31
N GLY A 41 -0.92 -10.09 -0.89
CA GLY A 41 -2.30 -10.13 -1.34
C GLY A 41 -3.07 -8.85 -1.15
N PHE A 42 -2.38 -7.74 -0.91
CA PHE A 42 -3.08 -6.46 -0.77
C PHE A 42 -3.67 -6.02 -2.10
N LYS A 43 -4.80 -5.35 -2.02
CA LYS A 43 -5.41 -4.78 -3.22
C LYS A 43 -4.69 -3.52 -3.61
N VAL A 44 -4.64 -3.27 -4.90
CA VAL A 44 -4.00 -2.08 -5.43
C VAL A 44 -5.06 -1.18 -6.04
N LYS A 45 -5.03 0.08 -5.63
CA LYS A 45 -5.91 1.07 -6.22
C LYS A 45 -5.32 1.51 -7.55
N LYS A 46 -6.07 1.34 -8.59
CA LYS A 46 -5.61 1.73 -9.89
C LYS A 46 -5.54 3.24 -9.98
N ALA A 47 -4.38 3.75 -10.30
CA ALA A 47 -4.24 5.19 -10.46
C ALA A 47 -4.92 5.61 -11.75
N VAL A 48 -5.86 6.52 -11.64
CA VAL A 48 -6.50 7.08 -12.81
C VAL A 48 -5.67 8.26 -13.26
N LYS A 49 -5.17 8.15 -14.46
CA LYS A 49 -4.33 9.22 -14.95
C LYS A 49 -5.19 10.27 -15.51
N GLY A 50 -5.95 10.62 -15.13
CA GLY A 50 -6.69 11.69 -15.61
C GLY A 50 -6.72 11.83 -17.08
N GLU A 51 -6.40 11.50 -16.93
CA GLU A 51 -6.19 11.52 -17.65
C GLU A 51 -6.56 11.79 -17.99
#